data_06849ab2ebd8e027ae9ea79b7b30b1df
#
_entry.id   06849ab2ebd8e027ae9ea79b7b30b1df
#
_cell.length_a   1.000
_cell.length_b   1.000
_cell.length_c   1.000
_cell.angle_alpha   90.00
_cell.angle_beta   90.00
_cell.angle_gamma   90.00
#
_symmetry.space_group_name_H-M   'P 1'
#
loop_
_entity.id
_entity.type
_entity.pdbx_description
1 polymer ?
#
loop_
_entity_poly.entity_id
_entity_poly.type
_entity_poly.pdbx_seq_one_letter_code
_entity_poly.pdbx_strand_id
1 'polypeptide(L)'
;MLAKTLEAIDASWIAGSAPAPGNYSAKTRYRQADSACTLTSSTGDLTFALGFPDAQWAVTPGQSAVLYDGDICLGGGIISA
;
A
#
# COMPACT_ATOMS: atom_id res chain seq x y z
N MET A 1 -10.15 10.11 -10.05
CA MET A 1 -8.81 10.21 -10.61
C MET A 1 -8.13 8.84 -10.59
N LEU A 2 -7.41 8.51 -11.63
CA LEU A 2 -6.71 7.24 -11.74
C LEU A 2 -5.22 7.45 -11.47
N ALA A 3 -4.59 6.49 -10.79
CA ALA A 3 -3.17 6.52 -10.50
C ALA A 3 -2.59 5.12 -10.55
N LYS A 4 -1.36 5.01 -11.02
CA LYS A 4 -0.65 3.74 -11.05
C LYS A 4 0.36 3.60 -9.93
N THR A 5 0.61 4.65 -9.19
CA THR A 5 1.53 4.63 -8.05
C THR A 5 0.87 5.27 -6.85
N LEU A 6 1.36 4.87 -5.68
CA LEU A 6 0.85 5.37 -4.42
C LEU A 6 2.01 5.49 -3.46
N GLU A 7 2.04 6.59 -2.70
CA GLU A 7 3.00 6.76 -1.61
C GLU A 7 2.25 6.89 -0.30
N ALA A 8 2.78 6.27 0.74
CA ALA A 8 2.17 6.28 2.05
C ALA A 8 3.17 6.65 3.11
N ILE A 9 2.68 7.31 4.15
CA ILE A 9 3.47 7.73 5.30
C ILE A 9 2.86 7.15 6.57
N ASP A 10 3.55 7.35 7.68
CA ASP A 10 3.10 6.86 9.00
C ASP A 10 2.80 5.37 8.95
N ALA A 11 3.65 4.61 8.28
CA ALA A 11 3.44 3.19 8.13
C ALA A 11 3.58 2.46 9.47
N SER A 12 2.75 1.45 9.65
CA SER A 12 2.77 0.59 10.82
C SER A 12 2.74 -0.85 10.34
N TRP A 13 3.70 -1.65 10.78
CA TRP A 13 3.87 -3.03 10.31
C TRP A 13 3.66 -3.99 11.47
N ILE A 14 2.85 -5.02 11.23
CA ILE A 14 2.53 -6.00 12.27
C ILE A 14 3.79 -6.74 12.73
N ALA A 15 4.69 -7.02 11.79
CA ALA A 15 5.95 -7.71 12.11
C ALA A 15 7.01 -6.78 12.73
N GLY A 16 6.73 -5.48 12.81
CA GLY A 16 7.67 -4.52 13.36
C GLY A 16 8.59 -3.86 12.35
N SER A 17 8.62 -4.35 11.11
CA SER A 17 9.43 -3.76 10.06
C SER A 17 8.73 -3.99 8.72
N ALA A 18 9.09 -3.16 7.73
CA ALA A 18 8.50 -3.25 6.41
C ALA A 18 8.87 -4.57 5.73
N PRO A 19 7.95 -5.13 4.93
CA PRO A 19 8.27 -6.33 4.17
C PRO A 19 9.26 -6.04 3.05
N ALA A 20 9.86 -7.10 2.50
CA ALA A 20 10.78 -6.97 1.37
C ALA A 20 10.01 -6.47 0.14
N PRO A 21 10.68 -5.72 -0.76
CA PRO A 21 10.05 -5.36 -2.03
C PRO A 21 9.59 -6.60 -2.79
N GLY A 22 8.45 -6.48 -3.44
CA GLY A 22 7.89 -7.60 -4.17
C GLY A 22 6.41 -7.42 -4.43
N ASN A 23 5.76 -8.53 -4.79
CA ASN A 23 4.34 -8.51 -5.17
C ASN A 23 3.47 -8.78 -3.96
N TYR A 24 2.47 -7.93 -3.79
CA TYR A 24 1.52 -8.01 -2.68
C TYR A 24 0.14 -7.62 -3.17
N SER A 25 -0.81 -7.52 -2.25
CA SER A 25 -2.13 -6.96 -2.51
C SER A 25 -2.35 -5.77 -1.62
N ALA A 26 -3.14 -4.82 -2.07
CA ALA A 26 -3.43 -3.63 -1.29
C ALA A 26 -4.91 -3.30 -1.32
N LYS A 27 -5.40 -2.74 -0.23
CA LYS A 27 -6.72 -2.14 -0.13
C LYS A 27 -6.57 -0.69 0.26
N THR A 28 -7.25 0.20 -0.45
CA THR A 28 -7.19 1.63 -0.16
C THR A 28 -8.51 2.17 0.36
N ARG A 29 -9.57 1.39 0.24
CA ARG A 29 -10.87 1.77 0.75
C ARG A 29 -11.60 0.53 1.23
N TYR A 30 -12.47 0.75 2.17
CA TYR A 30 -13.42 -0.27 2.58
C TYR A 30 -14.25 -0.68 1.38
N ARG A 31 -14.76 -1.61 1.04
CA ARG A 31 -15.63 -2.02 -0.07
C ARG A 31 -14.91 -2.42 -1.34
N GLN A 32 -13.63 -2.18 -1.44
CA GLN A 32 -12.91 -2.59 -2.62
C GLN A 32 -12.31 -3.96 -2.43
N ALA A 33 -12.23 -4.70 -3.53
CA ALA A 33 -11.45 -5.92 -3.55
C ALA A 33 -9.97 -5.57 -3.48
N ASP A 34 -9.15 -6.52 -3.05
CA ASP A 34 -7.72 -6.35 -3.04
C ASP A 34 -7.22 -6.11 -4.46
N SER A 35 -6.28 -5.20 -4.61
CA SER A 35 -5.64 -4.92 -5.88
C SER A 35 -4.21 -5.42 -5.84
N ALA A 36 -3.80 -6.16 -6.87
CA ALA A 36 -2.42 -6.59 -6.99
C ALA A 36 -1.51 -5.38 -7.13
N CYS A 37 -0.40 -5.39 -6.40
CA CYS A 37 0.54 -4.27 -6.43
C CYS A 37 1.95 -4.78 -6.21
N THR A 38 2.92 -3.90 -6.46
CA THR A 38 4.32 -4.15 -6.18
C THR A 38 4.81 -3.14 -5.17
N LEU A 39 5.37 -3.62 -4.07
CA LEU A 39 6.05 -2.75 -3.12
C LEU A 39 7.40 -2.41 -3.73
N THR A 40 7.57 -1.16 -4.16
CA THR A 40 8.76 -0.76 -4.89
C THR A 40 9.85 -0.22 -3.98
N SER A 41 9.48 0.39 -2.86
CA SER A 41 10.46 0.89 -1.91
C SER A 41 9.80 1.13 -0.57
N SER A 42 10.60 1.07 0.48
CA SER A 42 10.20 1.51 1.80
C SER A 42 11.39 2.23 2.42
N THR A 43 11.15 3.39 3.01
CA THR A 43 12.21 4.19 3.60
C THR A 43 12.07 4.14 5.11
N GLY A 44 13.01 3.46 5.76
CA GLY A 44 13.07 3.42 7.21
C GLY A 44 11.84 2.86 7.90
N ASP A 45 11.10 1.99 7.28
CA ASP A 45 9.88 1.38 7.83
C ASP A 45 8.72 2.35 8.11
N LEU A 46 8.89 3.64 7.82
CA LEU A 46 7.83 4.63 8.09
C LEU A 46 7.09 5.07 6.84
N THR A 47 7.67 4.85 5.67
CA THR A 47 7.05 5.21 4.40
C THR A 47 7.20 4.07 3.41
N PHE A 48 6.30 4.00 2.45
CA PHE A 48 6.44 3.01 1.39
C PHE A 48 5.77 3.51 0.12
N ALA A 49 6.14 2.90 -0.99
CA ALA A 49 5.58 3.21 -2.29
C ALA A 49 5.10 1.92 -2.95
N LEU A 50 3.94 2.00 -3.60
CA LEU A 50 3.35 0.88 -4.31
C LEU A 50 3.19 1.24 -5.78
N GLY A 51 3.41 0.24 -6.65
CA GLY A 51 3.09 0.35 -8.06
C GLY A 51 1.97 -0.61 -8.39
N PHE A 52 1.08 -0.21 -9.30
CA PHE A 52 -0.03 -1.04 -9.74
C PHE A 52 0.10 -1.32 -11.23
N PRO A 53 -0.19 -2.54 -11.69
CA PRO A 53 -0.15 -2.82 -13.13
C PRO A 53 -1.21 -2.04 -13.90
N ASP A 54 -2.35 -1.78 -13.23
CA ASP A 54 -3.44 -1.00 -13.82
C ASP A 54 -3.71 0.21 -12.94
N ALA A 55 -4.16 1.29 -13.56
CA ALA A 55 -4.50 2.49 -12.82
C ALA A 55 -5.62 2.21 -11.82
N GLN A 56 -5.53 2.82 -10.64
CA GLN A 56 -6.48 2.63 -9.56
C GLN A 56 -7.32 3.89 -9.36
N TRP A 57 -8.61 3.71 -9.12
CA TRP A 57 -9.49 4.80 -8.78
C TRP A 57 -9.36 5.19 -7.31
N ALA A 58 -9.62 6.44 -7.06
CA ALA A 58 -9.83 6.95 -5.70
C ALA A 58 -8.62 6.82 -4.79
N VAL A 59 -7.43 6.92 -5.35
CA VAL A 59 -6.24 7.06 -4.54
C VAL A 59 -6.24 8.48 -3.98
N THR A 60 -6.68 8.63 -2.75
CA THR A 60 -6.94 9.93 -2.13
C THR A 60 -6.03 10.13 -0.94
N PRO A 61 -5.24 11.21 -0.92
CA PRO A 61 -4.42 11.50 0.27
C PRO A 61 -5.28 11.59 1.53
N GLY A 62 -4.73 11.13 2.63
CA GLY A 62 -5.42 11.08 3.90
C GLY A 62 -6.14 9.78 4.18
N GLN A 63 -6.31 8.92 3.19
CA GLN A 63 -6.90 7.60 3.38
C GLN A 63 -5.83 6.57 3.68
N SER A 64 -6.22 5.46 4.27
CA SER A 64 -5.30 4.38 4.61
C SER A 64 -5.11 3.44 3.43
N ALA A 65 -3.88 2.96 3.28
CA ALA A 65 -3.56 1.87 2.38
C ALA A 65 -3.09 0.70 3.24
N VAL A 66 -3.70 -0.45 3.06
CA VAL A 66 -3.37 -1.65 3.84
C VAL A 66 -2.79 -2.70 2.91
N LEU A 67 -1.66 -3.27 3.30
CA LEU A 67 -0.91 -4.21 2.48
C LEU A 67 -1.10 -5.62 2.99
N TYR A 68 -1.29 -6.56 2.05
CA TYR A 68 -1.52 -7.97 2.36
C TYR A 68 -0.57 -8.85 1.57
N ASP A 69 -0.18 -9.96 2.17
CA ASP A 69 0.49 -11.06 1.47
C ASP A 69 -0.50 -12.23 1.47
N GLY A 70 -1.22 -12.40 0.35
CA GLY A 70 -2.34 -13.31 0.32
C GLY A 70 -3.41 -12.85 1.30
N ASP A 71 -3.74 -13.68 2.27
CA ASP A 71 -4.73 -13.36 3.29
C ASP A 71 -4.13 -12.74 4.55
N ILE A 72 -2.82 -12.58 4.58
CA ILE A 72 -2.11 -12.09 5.76
C ILE A 72 -1.96 -10.59 5.67
N CYS A 73 -2.53 -9.86 6.64
CA CYS A 73 -2.35 -8.42 6.74
C CYS A 73 -0.94 -8.12 7.23
N LEU A 74 -0.20 -7.33 6.47
CA LEU A 74 1.17 -6.96 6.81
C LEU A 74 1.24 -5.63 7.56
N GLY A 75 0.26 -4.77 7.34
CA GLY A 75 0.23 -3.43 7.90
C GLY A 75 -0.18 -2.42 6.85
N GLY A 76 0.12 -1.17 7.07
CA GLY A 76 -0.26 -0.13 6.12
C GLY A 76 0.16 1.24 6.58
N GLY A 77 -0.29 2.25 5.86
CA GLY A 77 0.02 3.63 6.15
C GLY A 77 -1.03 4.56 5.61
N ILE A 78 -0.75 5.84 5.69
CA ILE A 78 -1.65 6.90 5.24
C ILE A 78 -1.18 7.39 3.89
N ILE A 79 -2.07 7.40 2.93
CA ILE A 79 -1.73 7.84 1.56
C ILE A 79 -1.37 9.31 1.58
N SER A 80 -0.18 9.64 1.06
CA SER A 80 0.29 11.01 0.96
C SER A 80 0.30 11.51 -0.49
N ALA A 81 0.39 10.59 -1.43
CA ALA A 81 0.39 10.97 -2.85
C ALA A 81 -0.06 9.85 -3.74
#